data_3084cb66ea13b9c2f5ed708ca65f025d
#
_entry.id   3084cb66ea13b9c2f5ed708ca65f025d
#
_cell.length_a   1.000
_cell.length_b   1.000
_cell.length_c   1.000
_cell.angle_alpha   90.00
_cell.angle_beta   90.00
_cell.angle_gamma   90.00
#
_symmetry.space_group_name_H-M   'P 1'
#
loop_
_entity.id
_entity.type
_entity.pdbx_description
1 polymer ?
#
loop_
_entity_poly.entity_id
_entity_poly.type
_entity_poly.pdbx_seq_one_letter_code
_entity_poly.pdbx_strand_id
1 'polypeptide(L)'
;MATVEQKTSSPTTSKRPGRSLGQAQELTVMARLKPGGADRLRKLFAEGFTGDRQHVTDRMGTVHDLRFVIFDNDTRVLFASTFDGDWDAYIDDFATKVPDEIDLLFHEVEDYPGIHHPRIKDFIVKSQVTASAFYSAYPDATVRDIWKALKTKKALDELLDQA
;
A
#
# COMPACT_ATOMS: atom_id res chain seq x y z
N MET A 1 -39.71 14.99 -1.15
CA MET A 1 -38.45 14.79 -1.95
C MET A 1 -37.34 15.49 -1.20
N ALA A 2 -36.49 14.74 -0.52
CA ALA A 2 -35.37 15.29 0.22
C ALA A 2 -34.15 15.27 -0.70
N THR A 3 -33.62 16.45 -0.99
CA THR A 3 -32.42 16.65 -1.80
C THR A 3 -31.23 16.27 -0.92
N VAL A 4 -30.54 15.19 -1.27
CA VAL A 4 -29.26 14.82 -0.64
C VAL A 4 -28.20 15.79 -1.18
N GLU A 5 -27.78 16.73 -0.34
CA GLU A 5 -26.59 17.56 -0.60
C GLU A 5 -25.35 16.67 -0.61
N GLN A 6 -24.82 16.41 -1.80
CA GLN A 6 -23.50 15.85 -1.95
C GLN A 6 -22.46 16.89 -1.50
N LYS A 7 -21.89 16.67 -0.32
CA LYS A 7 -20.76 17.42 0.20
C LYS A 7 -19.52 17.05 -0.67
N THR A 8 -19.29 17.83 -1.72
CA THR A 8 -18.06 17.73 -2.51
C THR A 8 -16.90 18.26 -1.65
N SER A 9 -16.20 17.35 -0.99
CA SER A 9 -14.92 17.69 -0.38
C SER A 9 -13.92 17.97 -1.50
N SER A 10 -13.47 19.20 -1.61
CA SER A 10 -12.39 19.61 -2.53
C SER A 10 -11.14 18.78 -2.23
N PRO A 11 -10.42 18.27 -3.26
CA PRO A 11 -9.19 17.52 -3.03
C PRO A 11 -8.15 18.43 -2.36
N THR A 12 -7.74 18.06 -1.16
CA THR A 12 -6.60 18.70 -0.49
C THR A 12 -5.35 18.35 -1.30
N THR A 13 -4.72 19.31 -1.90
CA THR A 13 -3.48 19.15 -2.68
C THR A 13 -2.34 18.76 -1.72
N SER A 14 -2.11 17.49 -1.56
CA SER A 14 -0.87 16.98 -0.95
C SER A 14 0.32 17.43 -1.79
N LYS A 15 1.41 17.91 -1.15
CA LYS A 15 2.68 18.23 -1.83
C LYS A 15 3.34 17.01 -2.48
N ARG A 16 2.86 15.81 -2.20
CA ARG A 16 3.35 14.53 -2.70
C ARG A 16 2.50 14.04 -3.87
N PRO A 17 3.07 13.29 -4.84
CA PRO A 17 2.29 12.63 -5.88
C PRO A 17 1.30 11.63 -5.27
N GLY A 18 0.22 11.35 -6.00
CA GLY A 18 -0.83 10.43 -5.58
C GLY A 18 -2.17 11.15 -5.34
N ARG A 19 -3.23 10.37 -5.25
CA ARG A 19 -4.58 10.85 -4.96
C ARG A 19 -4.99 10.44 -3.56
N SER A 20 -5.81 11.27 -2.95
CA SER A 20 -6.47 10.97 -1.68
C SER A 20 -7.99 11.09 -1.80
N LEU A 21 -8.70 10.28 -1.04
CA LEU A 21 -10.14 10.31 -0.88
C LEU A 21 -10.46 9.95 0.58
N GLY A 22 -10.96 10.91 1.37
CA GLY A 22 -11.12 10.72 2.81
C GLY A 22 -9.79 10.45 3.50
N GLN A 23 -9.70 9.37 4.25
CA GLN A 23 -8.47 8.89 4.89
C GLN A 23 -7.58 8.07 3.95
N ALA A 24 -8.16 7.52 2.88
CA ALA A 24 -7.45 6.66 1.95
C ALA A 24 -6.60 7.45 0.97
N GLN A 25 -5.38 6.99 0.73
CA GLN A 25 -4.45 7.50 -0.28
C GLN A 25 -3.93 6.37 -1.16
N GLU A 26 -3.54 6.71 -2.40
CA GLU A 26 -2.89 5.77 -3.31
C GLU A 26 -1.41 6.07 -3.48
N LEU A 27 -0.63 5.01 -3.60
CA LEU A 27 0.75 5.05 -4.05
C LEU A 27 0.91 4.10 -5.24
N THR A 28 1.35 4.61 -6.37
CA THR A 28 1.70 3.82 -7.54
C THR A 28 3.12 4.16 -7.97
N VAL A 29 4.02 3.19 -7.88
CA VAL A 29 5.43 3.30 -8.26
C VAL A 29 5.69 2.40 -9.45
N MET A 30 6.35 2.92 -10.48
CA MET A 30 6.84 2.15 -11.62
C MET A 30 8.34 2.27 -11.72
N ALA A 31 9.04 1.14 -11.74
CA ALA A 31 10.49 1.12 -11.77
C ALA A 31 11.03 0.08 -12.75
N ARG A 32 12.28 0.26 -13.19
CA ARG A 32 12.99 -0.72 -13.99
C ARG A 32 13.54 -1.83 -13.10
N LEU A 33 13.54 -3.05 -13.62
CA LEU A 33 14.14 -4.19 -12.97
C LEU A 33 15.56 -4.40 -13.47
N LYS A 34 16.45 -4.85 -12.61
CA LYS A 34 17.77 -5.35 -12.95
C LYS A 34 17.64 -6.57 -13.87
N PRO A 35 18.65 -6.88 -14.71
CA PRO A 35 18.63 -8.08 -15.54
C PRO A 35 18.34 -9.35 -14.71
N GLY A 36 17.33 -10.14 -15.12
CA GLY A 36 16.88 -11.32 -14.41
C GLY A 36 16.12 -11.04 -13.10
N GLY A 37 15.84 -9.79 -12.76
CA GLY A 37 15.13 -9.39 -11.55
C GLY A 37 13.68 -9.89 -11.50
N ALA A 38 13.02 -9.95 -12.66
CA ALA A 38 11.64 -10.46 -12.75
C ALA A 38 11.51 -11.91 -12.26
N ASP A 39 12.42 -12.79 -12.66
CA ASP A 39 12.39 -14.20 -12.23
C ASP A 39 12.70 -14.34 -10.75
N ARG A 40 13.66 -13.56 -10.24
CA ARG A 40 13.98 -13.54 -8.81
C ARG A 40 12.81 -13.03 -7.98
N LEU A 41 12.11 -11.99 -8.43
CA LEU A 41 10.88 -11.52 -7.76
C LEU A 41 9.76 -12.55 -7.79
N ARG A 42 9.50 -13.20 -8.93
CA ARG A 42 8.50 -14.27 -9.00
C ARG A 42 8.79 -15.41 -8.02
N LYS A 43 10.05 -15.82 -7.94
CA LYS A 43 10.49 -16.83 -6.98
C LYS A 43 10.26 -16.35 -5.55
N LEU A 44 10.65 -15.11 -5.24
CA LEU A 44 10.44 -14.51 -3.94
C LEU A 44 8.94 -14.46 -3.57
N PHE A 45 8.07 -14.06 -4.51
CA PHE A 45 6.62 -14.04 -4.28
C PHE A 45 6.05 -15.44 -4.06
N ALA A 46 6.52 -16.43 -4.79
CA ALA A 46 6.09 -17.81 -4.60
C ALA A 46 6.49 -18.40 -3.23
N GLU A 47 7.66 -18.00 -2.72
CA GLU A 47 8.21 -18.49 -1.45
C GLU A 47 7.87 -17.57 -0.26
N GLY A 48 7.66 -16.30 -0.50
CA GLY A 48 7.79 -15.25 0.51
C GLY A 48 6.51 -14.75 1.17
N PHE A 49 5.34 -14.98 0.57
CA PHE A 49 4.06 -14.55 1.17
C PHE A 49 3.31 -15.71 1.87
N THR A 50 4.05 -16.73 2.30
CA THR A 50 3.56 -17.86 3.07
C THR A 50 4.05 -17.79 4.52
N GLY A 51 3.29 -18.37 5.45
CA GLY A 51 3.64 -18.39 6.88
C GLY A 51 3.65 -16.99 7.51
N ASP A 52 4.66 -16.69 8.32
CA ASP A 52 4.75 -15.43 9.09
C ASP A 52 4.81 -14.17 8.23
N ARG A 53 5.25 -14.27 6.98
CA ARG A 53 5.30 -13.14 6.04
C ARG A 53 3.94 -12.77 5.47
N GLN A 54 2.94 -13.64 5.57
CA GLN A 54 1.56 -13.33 5.17
C GLN A 54 1.01 -12.12 5.96
N HIS A 55 1.49 -11.92 7.18
CA HIS A 55 1.03 -10.86 8.09
C HIS A 55 1.96 -9.63 8.13
N VAL A 56 2.86 -9.48 7.15
CA VAL A 56 3.76 -8.31 7.07
C VAL A 56 2.97 -7.00 7.08
N THR A 57 1.90 -6.93 6.29
CA THR A 57 1.04 -5.75 6.20
C THR A 57 0.28 -5.45 7.50
N ASP A 58 0.04 -6.45 8.35
CA ASP A 58 -0.63 -6.28 9.64
C ASP A 58 0.22 -5.42 10.59
N ARG A 59 1.55 -5.51 10.48
CA ARG A 59 2.48 -4.65 11.24
C ARG A 59 2.37 -3.19 10.84
N MET A 60 2.03 -2.90 9.58
CA MET A 60 1.79 -1.54 9.10
C MET A 60 0.52 -0.96 9.69
N GLY A 61 -0.57 -1.73 9.69
CA GLY A 61 -1.87 -1.35 10.25
C GLY A 61 -2.58 -0.20 9.52
N THR A 62 -2.09 0.15 8.33
CA THR A 62 -2.59 1.25 7.50
C THR A 62 -2.80 0.83 6.04
N VAL A 63 -2.41 -0.38 5.66
CA VAL A 63 -2.46 -0.87 4.27
C VAL A 63 -3.78 -1.59 4.01
N HIS A 64 -4.61 -1.05 3.11
CA HIS A 64 -5.83 -1.68 2.64
C HIS A 64 -5.56 -2.79 1.64
N ASP A 65 -4.72 -2.49 0.66
CA ASP A 65 -4.25 -3.43 -0.34
C ASP A 65 -2.88 -3.03 -0.85
N LEU A 66 -2.16 -4.00 -1.39
CA LEU A 66 -0.95 -3.77 -2.17
C LEU A 66 -0.81 -4.84 -3.24
N ARG A 67 -0.15 -4.47 -4.34
CA ARG A 67 0.11 -5.40 -5.43
C ARG A 67 1.40 -5.07 -6.16
N PHE A 68 2.02 -6.11 -6.68
CA PHE A 68 3.14 -6.03 -7.60
C PHE A 68 2.71 -6.57 -8.96
N VAL A 69 3.08 -5.86 -10.02
CA VAL A 69 2.84 -6.31 -11.40
C VAL A 69 4.15 -6.21 -12.17
N ILE A 70 4.65 -7.35 -12.64
CA ILE A 70 5.80 -7.39 -13.55
C ILE A 70 5.26 -7.26 -14.96
N PHE A 71 5.82 -6.36 -15.76
CA PHE A 71 5.31 -6.03 -17.09
C PHE A 71 6.44 -5.58 -18.03
N ASP A 72 6.09 -5.18 -19.25
CA ASP A 72 7.01 -4.68 -20.26
C ASP A 72 8.14 -5.68 -20.57
N ASN A 73 7.76 -6.91 -20.96
CA ASN A 73 8.69 -8.02 -21.23
C ASN A 73 9.69 -8.25 -20.08
N ASP A 74 9.18 -8.28 -18.85
CA ASP A 74 9.94 -8.55 -17.62
C ASP A 74 11.03 -7.50 -17.27
N THR A 75 10.93 -6.32 -17.85
CA THR A 75 11.90 -5.24 -17.60
C THR A 75 11.46 -4.24 -16.56
N ARG A 76 10.17 -4.27 -16.16
CA ARG A 76 9.60 -3.28 -15.23
C ARG A 76 8.71 -3.94 -14.19
N VAL A 77 8.63 -3.28 -13.04
CA VAL A 77 7.70 -3.61 -11.98
C VAL A 77 6.83 -2.39 -11.64
N LEU A 78 5.55 -2.64 -11.41
CA LEU A 78 4.63 -1.71 -10.77
C LEU A 78 4.38 -2.20 -9.35
N PHE A 79 4.56 -1.32 -8.39
CA PHE A 79 4.06 -1.47 -7.03
C PHE A 79 2.91 -0.48 -6.84
N ALA A 80 1.77 -0.97 -6.40
CA ALA A 80 0.65 -0.11 -6.06
C ALA A 80 0.07 -0.50 -4.71
N SER A 81 -0.32 0.49 -3.92
CA SER A 81 -0.97 0.29 -2.64
C SER A 81 -2.02 1.36 -2.36
N THR A 82 -3.00 0.99 -1.53
CA THR A 82 -3.94 1.91 -0.90
C THR A 82 -3.68 1.89 0.60
N PHE A 83 -3.54 3.06 1.21
CA PHE A 83 -3.16 3.19 2.61
C PHE A 83 -3.88 4.35 3.29
N ASP A 84 -3.92 4.32 4.63
CA ASP A 84 -4.46 5.38 5.45
C ASP A 84 -3.40 6.39 5.86
N GLY A 85 -3.78 7.66 5.91
CA GLY A 85 -2.99 8.71 6.53
C GLY A 85 -2.03 9.42 5.58
N ASP A 86 -0.95 9.97 6.12
CA ASP A 86 0.01 10.81 5.40
C ASP A 86 1.06 9.99 4.65
N TRP A 87 1.42 10.46 3.44
CA TRP A 87 2.40 9.79 2.57
C TRP A 87 3.79 9.65 3.23
N ASP A 88 4.27 10.70 3.89
CA ASP A 88 5.60 10.67 4.51
C ASP A 88 5.63 9.68 5.68
N ALA A 89 4.56 9.65 6.50
CA ALA A 89 4.40 8.69 7.59
C ALA A 89 4.31 7.25 7.06
N TYR A 90 3.61 7.04 5.95
CA TYR A 90 3.51 5.72 5.32
C TYR A 90 4.88 5.18 4.85
N ILE A 91 5.71 6.02 4.24
CA ILE A 91 7.06 5.61 3.83
C ILE A 91 7.97 5.38 5.06
N ASP A 92 7.85 6.19 6.11
CA ASP A 92 8.60 5.99 7.35
C ASP A 92 8.18 4.70 8.07
N ASP A 93 6.93 4.28 7.95
CA ASP A 93 6.44 3.01 8.45
C ASP A 93 7.13 1.81 7.77
N PHE A 94 7.39 1.87 6.46
CA PHE A 94 8.19 0.84 5.80
C PHE A 94 9.58 0.71 6.41
N ALA A 95 10.24 1.85 6.64
CA ALA A 95 11.59 1.87 7.21
C ALA A 95 11.65 1.39 8.67
N THR A 96 10.56 1.51 9.42
CA THR A 96 10.54 1.21 10.86
C THR A 96 9.90 -0.13 11.20
N LYS A 97 8.91 -0.58 10.42
CA LYS A 97 8.10 -1.76 10.74
C LYS A 97 8.44 -2.98 9.89
N VAL A 98 8.87 -2.77 8.64
CA VAL A 98 9.10 -3.84 7.66
C VAL A 98 10.32 -3.60 6.75
N PRO A 99 11.46 -3.11 7.29
CA PRO A 99 12.59 -2.70 6.46
C PRO A 99 13.20 -3.85 5.64
N ASP A 100 13.37 -5.02 6.25
CA ASP A 100 14.00 -6.17 5.60
C ASP A 100 13.15 -6.68 4.43
N GLU A 101 11.83 -6.69 4.60
CA GLU A 101 10.91 -7.12 3.55
C GLU A 101 10.89 -6.13 2.37
N ILE A 102 10.94 -4.84 2.66
CA ILE A 102 11.00 -3.82 1.62
C ILE A 102 12.33 -3.89 0.88
N ASP A 103 13.45 -3.97 1.59
CA ASP A 103 14.76 -4.10 0.95
C ASP A 103 14.85 -5.37 0.10
N LEU A 104 14.30 -6.49 0.58
CA LEU A 104 14.24 -7.74 -0.17
C LEU A 104 13.43 -7.61 -1.47
N LEU A 105 12.27 -6.96 -1.43
CA LEU A 105 11.39 -6.77 -2.58
C LEU A 105 11.97 -5.79 -3.60
N PHE A 106 12.51 -4.66 -3.13
CA PHE A 106 13.01 -3.61 -4.00
C PHE A 106 14.48 -3.75 -4.38
N HIS A 107 15.21 -4.73 -3.84
CA HIS A 107 16.59 -5.02 -4.22
C HIS A 107 16.75 -5.26 -5.73
N GLU A 108 15.72 -5.81 -6.38
CA GLU A 108 15.74 -6.08 -7.82
C GLU A 108 15.42 -4.86 -8.70
N VAL A 109 15.09 -3.73 -8.08
CA VAL A 109 14.84 -2.47 -8.78
C VAL A 109 16.16 -1.75 -9.04
N GLU A 110 16.33 -1.24 -10.27
CA GLU A 110 17.47 -0.40 -10.64
C GLU A 110 17.52 0.87 -9.77
N ASP A 111 18.73 1.26 -9.38
CA ASP A 111 19.00 2.47 -8.59
C ASP A 111 18.30 2.53 -7.23
N TYR A 112 17.69 1.44 -6.75
CA TYR A 112 17.11 1.40 -5.41
C TYR A 112 18.19 1.61 -4.34
N PRO A 113 18.09 2.67 -3.52
CA PRO A 113 19.19 3.03 -2.61
C PRO A 113 19.17 2.26 -1.27
N GLY A 114 18.09 1.53 -0.97
CA GLY A 114 17.79 0.95 0.34
C GLY A 114 16.81 1.80 1.14
N ILE A 115 15.98 1.15 1.97
CA ILE A 115 14.86 1.81 2.68
C ILE A 115 15.35 2.86 3.70
N HIS A 116 16.51 2.65 4.30
CA HIS A 116 17.09 3.60 5.28
C HIS A 116 17.94 4.70 4.64
N HIS A 117 18.08 4.71 3.32
CA HIS A 117 18.89 5.71 2.66
C HIS A 117 18.22 7.10 2.72
N PRO A 118 18.96 8.19 3.02
CA PRO A 118 18.38 9.55 3.13
C PRO A 118 17.60 10.02 1.89
N ARG A 119 17.93 9.49 0.70
CA ARG A 119 17.25 9.81 -0.58
C ARG A 119 16.12 8.85 -0.95
N ILE A 120 15.66 7.98 -0.04
CA ILE A 120 14.62 7.01 -0.37
C ILE A 120 13.32 7.68 -0.80
N LYS A 121 12.90 8.73 -0.12
CA LYS A 121 11.70 9.48 -0.45
C LYS A 121 11.79 10.15 -1.83
N ASP A 122 12.96 10.69 -2.18
CA ASP A 122 13.21 11.27 -3.51
C ASP A 122 13.17 10.20 -4.60
N PHE A 123 13.74 9.02 -4.33
CA PHE A 123 13.69 7.88 -5.25
C PHE A 123 12.24 7.45 -5.51
N ILE A 124 11.42 7.32 -4.46
CA ILE A 124 10.00 6.95 -4.58
C ILE A 124 9.24 8.01 -5.37
N VAL A 125 9.38 9.29 -5.03
CA VAL A 125 8.72 10.41 -5.73
C VAL A 125 9.07 10.43 -7.22
N LYS A 126 10.34 10.21 -7.57
CA LYS A 126 10.80 10.16 -8.97
C LYS A 126 10.16 9.01 -9.77
N SER A 127 9.87 7.91 -9.10
CA SER A 127 9.31 6.69 -9.70
C SER A 127 7.77 6.61 -9.56
N GLN A 128 7.18 7.56 -8.84
CA GLN A 128 5.75 7.57 -8.56
C GLN A 128 4.96 8.15 -9.72
N VAL A 129 3.85 7.50 -10.03
CA VAL A 129 2.85 7.93 -11.01
C VAL A 129 1.53 8.16 -10.29
N THR A 130 0.94 9.33 -10.47
CA THR A 130 -0.39 9.62 -9.91
C THR A 130 -1.46 8.90 -10.71
N ALA A 131 -2.34 8.17 -10.06
CA ALA A 131 -3.47 7.52 -10.69
C ALA A 131 -4.37 8.54 -11.41
N SER A 132 -4.84 8.22 -12.62
CA SER A 132 -5.79 9.07 -13.34
C SER A 132 -7.15 9.13 -12.67
N ALA A 133 -7.54 8.04 -11.98
CA ALA A 133 -8.73 7.94 -11.14
C ALA A 133 -8.40 7.10 -9.91
N PHE A 134 -9.00 7.44 -8.78
CA PHE A 134 -8.91 6.69 -7.53
C PHE A 134 -10.29 6.60 -6.90
N TYR A 135 -10.68 5.40 -6.53
CA TYR A 135 -11.94 5.11 -5.85
C TYR A 135 -11.68 4.22 -4.64
N SER A 136 -12.33 4.55 -3.54
CA SER A 136 -12.41 3.71 -2.34
C SER A 136 -13.88 3.58 -1.94
N ALA A 137 -14.35 2.37 -1.68
CA ALA A 137 -15.73 2.12 -1.25
C ALA A 137 -16.01 2.69 0.15
N TYR A 138 -14.98 2.72 0.99
CA TYR A 138 -15.07 3.20 2.38
C TYR A 138 -13.92 4.18 2.66
N PRO A 139 -13.94 5.38 2.06
CA PRO A 139 -12.80 6.29 2.10
C PRO A 139 -12.48 6.85 3.49
N ASP A 140 -13.47 6.87 4.38
CA ASP A 140 -13.33 7.41 5.74
C ASP A 140 -13.08 6.32 6.80
N ALA A 141 -13.15 5.03 6.41
CA ALA A 141 -12.86 3.91 7.30
C ALA A 141 -11.39 3.50 7.18
N THR A 142 -10.65 3.64 8.27
CA THR A 142 -9.26 3.16 8.34
C THR A 142 -9.20 1.63 8.43
N VAL A 143 -8.04 1.05 8.10
CA VAL A 143 -7.79 -0.39 8.31
C VAL A 143 -8.08 -0.80 9.75
N ARG A 144 -7.71 0.03 10.71
CA ARG A 144 -7.97 -0.24 12.14
C ARG A 144 -9.47 -0.22 12.49
N ASP A 145 -10.24 0.66 11.87
CA ASP A 145 -11.70 0.69 12.04
C ASP A 145 -12.34 -0.57 11.47
N ILE A 146 -11.87 -1.01 10.30
CA ILE A 146 -12.31 -2.26 9.67
C ILE A 146 -11.98 -3.45 10.57
N TRP A 147 -10.76 -3.56 11.09
CA TRP A 147 -10.38 -4.65 12.02
C TRP A 147 -11.24 -4.66 13.27
N LYS A 148 -11.50 -3.48 13.84
CA LYS A 148 -12.38 -3.35 15.01
C LYS A 148 -13.82 -3.80 14.69
N ALA A 149 -14.36 -3.39 13.56
CA ALA A 149 -15.70 -3.78 13.12
C ALA A 149 -15.81 -5.30 12.90
N LEU A 150 -14.81 -5.90 12.22
CA LEU A 150 -14.79 -7.35 11.99
C LEU A 150 -14.67 -8.14 13.30
N LYS A 151 -13.86 -7.66 14.26
CA LYS A 151 -13.73 -8.28 15.58
C LYS A 151 -15.05 -8.19 16.36
N THR A 152 -15.73 -7.05 16.30
CA THR A 152 -17.03 -6.84 16.94
C THR A 152 -18.10 -7.75 16.33
N LYS A 153 -18.14 -7.82 14.98
CA LYS A 153 -19.03 -8.73 14.27
C LYS A 153 -18.83 -10.18 14.70
N LYS A 154 -17.58 -10.64 14.74
CA LYS A 154 -17.25 -12.02 15.16
C LYS A 154 -17.75 -12.32 16.58
N ALA A 155 -17.51 -11.41 17.52
CA ALA A 155 -17.98 -11.58 18.90
C ALA A 155 -19.52 -11.60 19.02
N LEU A 156 -20.21 -10.80 18.20
CA LEU A 156 -21.67 -10.81 18.13
C LEU A 156 -22.22 -12.12 17.54
N ASP A 157 -21.62 -12.59 16.44
CA ASP A 157 -22.01 -13.86 15.82
C ASP A 157 -21.86 -15.03 16.82
N GLU A 158 -20.71 -15.10 17.53
CA GLU A 158 -20.46 -16.12 18.56
C GLU A 158 -21.49 -16.07 19.72
N LEU A 159 -21.93 -14.87 20.10
CA LEU A 159 -22.98 -14.70 21.12
C LEU A 159 -24.35 -15.18 20.63
N LEU A 160 -24.69 -14.88 19.38
CA LEU A 160 -25.97 -15.28 18.78
C LEU A 160 -26.06 -16.79 18.53
N ASP A 161 -24.93 -17.44 18.20
CA ASP A 161 -24.87 -18.89 17.99
C ASP A 161 -25.01 -19.70 19.30
N GLN A 162 -24.87 -19.05 20.47
CA GLN A 162 -25.02 -19.67 21.79
C GLN A 162 -26.42 -19.48 22.39
N ALA A 163 -27.30 -18.69 21.75
CA ALA A 163 -28.65 -18.38 22.22
C ALA A 163 -29.68 -19.31 21.59
#